data_831fe77c1764e52fb330818778704d96
#
_entry.id   831fe77c1764e52fb330818778704d96
#
_cell.length_a   1.000
_cell.length_b   1.000
_cell.length_c   1.000
_cell.angle_alpha   90.00
_cell.angle_beta   90.00
_cell.angle_gamma   90.00
#
_symmetry.space_group_name_H-M   'P 1'
#
loop_
_entity.id
_entity.type
_entity.pdbx_description
1 polymer ?
#
loop_
_entity_poly.entity_id
_entity_poly.type
_entity_poly.pdbx_seq_one_letter_code
_entity_poly.pdbx_strand_id
1 'polypeptide(L)'
;MKTKEIQELYQIKLHSMDTILHQISLMDQVENEQELSEIIHSLLQAIGNYTGADRVYVFDWETDQKDSLSNAFEWCADGVAPEIDNLQAIPVSSMPNWVKRFENKEVIVIHDLEATKNSEPEEYELLKTQEICSLIAVPIYANHQMNGFIGVDNPDLRQNEISITLLSDVGGHLGCVRENLKSTVLLKKALDEATKRSEIIAAIATLYVTIVQANVKERTYELLEGYDLVQKILGQKGKIDDVMERLPTAFAAQEERKKYREFLDFDTLTERLRNTNFVSIEFMGVNGEWRLARFIVKSRDAHGNAVDVLYVVRDITEEKSRELMYQKQLKESMEDAHRANLSKTAFLRR
;
A
#
# COMPACT_ATOMS: atom_id res chain seq x y z
N MET A 1 -43.61 30.99 33.02
CA MET A 1 -43.43 29.77 32.17
C MET A 1 -42.54 30.07 30.97
N LYS A 2 -42.95 30.89 30.01
CA LYS A 2 -42.16 31.16 28.77
C LYS A 2 -40.69 31.56 28.97
N THR A 3 -40.36 32.37 30.02
CA THR A 3 -38.97 32.83 30.25
C THR A 3 -38.05 31.70 30.71
N LYS A 4 -38.52 30.74 31.49
CA LYS A 4 -37.77 29.60 31.98
C LYS A 4 -37.50 28.59 30.84
N GLU A 5 -38.52 28.32 30.03
CA GLU A 5 -38.42 27.46 28.85
C GLU A 5 -37.40 28.03 27.80
N ILE A 6 -37.42 29.34 27.57
CA ILE A 6 -36.45 30.02 26.68
C ILE A 6 -35.05 29.91 27.26
N GLN A 7 -34.88 30.03 28.56
CA GLN A 7 -33.59 29.96 29.25
C GLN A 7 -33.02 28.53 29.19
N GLU A 8 -33.88 27.51 29.38
CA GLU A 8 -33.52 26.11 29.25
C GLU A 8 -33.10 25.76 27.81
N LEU A 9 -33.85 26.20 26.81
CA LEU A 9 -33.49 26.00 25.39
C LEU A 9 -32.18 26.67 25.03
N TYR A 10 -31.91 27.87 25.53
CA TYR A 10 -30.66 28.59 25.32
C TYR A 10 -29.48 27.81 25.92
N GLN A 11 -29.62 27.26 27.12
CA GLN A 11 -28.57 26.45 27.75
C GLN A 11 -28.29 25.14 26.97
N ILE A 12 -29.32 24.48 26.45
CA ILE A 12 -29.19 23.30 25.61
C ILE A 12 -28.37 23.64 24.36
N LYS A 13 -28.73 24.71 23.64
CA LYS A 13 -28.00 25.14 22.44
C LYS A 13 -26.54 25.50 22.71
N LEU A 14 -26.27 26.22 23.82
CA LEU A 14 -24.92 26.57 24.20
C LEU A 14 -24.07 25.32 24.50
N HIS A 15 -24.60 24.40 25.29
CA HIS A 15 -23.93 23.14 25.61
C HIS A 15 -23.70 22.29 24.35
N SER A 16 -24.69 22.22 23.45
CA SER A 16 -24.55 21.50 22.19
C SER A 16 -23.45 22.10 21.30
N MET A 17 -23.33 23.42 21.22
CA MET A 17 -22.28 24.11 20.49
C MET A 17 -20.88 23.81 21.08
N ASP A 18 -20.74 23.87 22.41
CA ASP A 18 -19.49 23.50 23.09
C ASP A 18 -19.11 22.04 22.79
N THR A 19 -20.09 21.13 22.79
CA THR A 19 -19.88 19.73 22.44
C THR A 19 -19.42 19.59 20.99
N ILE A 20 -20.08 20.27 20.04
CA ILE A 20 -19.70 20.23 18.61
C ILE A 20 -18.24 20.67 18.43
N LEU A 21 -17.86 21.82 19.02
CA LEU A 21 -16.49 22.33 18.93
C LEU A 21 -15.47 21.36 19.55
N HIS A 22 -15.83 20.74 20.67
CA HIS A 22 -14.99 19.72 21.31
C HIS A 22 -14.81 18.49 20.42
N GLN A 23 -15.91 17.95 19.84
CA GLN A 23 -15.85 16.79 18.96
C GLN A 23 -15.02 17.08 17.68
N ILE A 24 -15.17 18.26 17.08
CA ILE A 24 -14.33 18.70 15.96
C ILE A 24 -12.84 18.68 16.35
N SER A 25 -12.50 19.21 17.53
CA SER A 25 -11.11 19.18 18.01
C SER A 25 -10.58 17.77 18.25
N LEU A 26 -11.41 16.83 18.69
CA LEU A 26 -11.03 15.42 18.86
C LEU A 26 -10.81 14.71 17.53
N MET A 27 -11.55 15.07 16.47
CA MET A 27 -11.37 14.50 15.14
C MET A 27 -9.94 14.67 14.61
N ASP A 28 -9.24 15.75 14.95
CA ASP A 28 -7.85 15.98 14.53
C ASP A 28 -6.84 15.01 15.15
N GLN A 29 -7.24 14.29 16.20
CA GLN A 29 -6.38 13.39 16.97
C GLN A 29 -6.68 11.91 16.75
N VAL A 30 -7.68 11.59 15.93
CA VAL A 30 -8.08 10.18 15.67
C VAL A 30 -7.01 9.42 14.89
N GLU A 31 -6.77 8.19 15.30
CA GLU A 31 -5.81 7.30 14.66
C GLU A 31 -6.46 6.19 13.83
N ASN A 32 -7.75 5.97 14.00
CA ASN A 32 -8.48 4.89 13.32
C ASN A 32 -9.97 5.22 13.12
N GLU A 33 -10.62 4.44 12.25
CA GLU A 33 -12.04 4.63 11.90
C GLU A 33 -13.00 4.36 13.06
N GLN A 34 -12.66 3.51 14.03
CA GLN A 34 -13.52 3.24 15.17
C GLN A 34 -13.63 4.45 16.09
N GLU A 35 -12.49 5.08 16.41
CA GLU A 35 -12.46 6.33 17.19
C GLU A 35 -13.24 7.44 16.48
N LEU A 36 -13.06 7.58 15.15
CA LEU A 36 -13.82 8.54 14.35
C LEU A 36 -15.32 8.27 14.42
N SER A 37 -15.75 7.01 14.34
CA SER A 37 -17.15 6.62 14.43
C SER A 37 -17.80 7.05 15.74
N GLU A 38 -17.12 6.85 16.88
CA GLU A 38 -17.61 7.27 18.21
C GLU A 38 -17.76 8.79 18.30
N ILE A 39 -16.82 9.53 17.75
CA ILE A 39 -16.87 10.99 17.67
C ILE A 39 -18.02 11.46 16.79
N ILE A 40 -18.23 10.84 15.62
CA ILE A 40 -19.33 11.17 14.71
C ILE A 40 -20.67 10.99 15.42
N HIS A 41 -20.92 9.88 16.11
CA HIS A 41 -22.20 9.68 16.83
C HIS A 41 -22.47 10.78 17.86
N SER A 42 -21.48 11.15 18.67
CA SER A 42 -21.58 12.24 19.63
C SER A 42 -21.83 13.59 18.95
N LEU A 43 -21.18 13.82 17.81
CA LEU A 43 -21.32 15.03 17.00
C LEU A 43 -22.73 15.16 16.41
N LEU A 44 -23.27 14.08 15.82
CA LEU A 44 -24.61 14.08 15.24
C LEU A 44 -25.67 14.37 16.31
N GLN A 45 -25.55 13.77 17.50
CA GLN A 45 -26.41 14.08 18.64
C GLN A 45 -26.36 15.57 19.02
N ALA A 46 -25.16 16.14 19.11
CA ALA A 46 -25.00 17.55 19.46
C ALA A 46 -25.57 18.48 18.38
N ILE A 47 -25.43 18.13 17.10
CA ILE A 47 -26.02 18.87 15.97
C ILE A 47 -27.56 18.80 16.05
N GLY A 48 -28.14 17.62 16.29
CA GLY A 48 -29.56 17.44 16.42
C GLY A 48 -30.16 18.28 17.54
N ASN A 49 -29.55 18.25 18.72
CA ASN A 49 -29.95 19.08 19.86
C ASN A 49 -29.82 20.60 19.59
N TYR A 50 -28.79 21.01 18.84
CA TYR A 50 -28.57 22.41 18.48
C TYR A 50 -29.60 22.91 17.47
N THR A 51 -29.83 22.11 16.40
CA THR A 51 -30.75 22.46 15.31
C THR A 51 -32.23 22.20 15.64
N GLY A 52 -32.49 21.39 16.67
CA GLY A 52 -33.83 20.91 17.00
C GLY A 52 -34.40 19.97 15.94
N ALA A 53 -33.49 19.23 15.26
CA ALA A 53 -33.84 18.29 14.21
C ALA A 53 -34.40 16.97 14.76
N ASP A 54 -35.21 16.28 13.97
CA ASP A 54 -35.70 14.94 14.25
C ASP A 54 -34.61 13.89 14.00
N ARG A 55 -33.81 14.04 12.89
CA ARG A 55 -32.72 13.19 12.54
C ARG A 55 -31.53 14.03 12.07
N VAL A 56 -30.32 13.49 12.30
CA VAL A 56 -29.05 13.98 11.72
C VAL A 56 -28.33 12.78 11.18
N TYR A 57 -27.86 12.86 9.93
CA TYR A 57 -27.28 11.71 9.25
C TYR A 57 -26.09 12.10 8.36
N VAL A 58 -25.25 11.10 8.07
CA VAL A 58 -24.17 11.17 7.11
C VAL A 58 -24.33 10.07 6.07
N PHE A 59 -24.42 10.46 4.82
CA PHE A 59 -24.40 9.55 3.68
C PHE A 59 -23.04 9.47 3.05
N ASP A 60 -22.58 8.27 2.76
CA ASP A 60 -21.32 7.97 2.08
C ASP A 60 -21.58 7.26 0.75
N TRP A 61 -20.64 7.36 -0.17
CA TRP A 61 -20.64 6.52 -1.36
C TRP A 61 -20.41 5.07 -1.00
N GLU A 62 -21.26 4.16 -1.52
CA GLU A 62 -21.16 2.72 -1.28
C GLU A 62 -19.94 2.12 -2.01
N THR A 63 -19.65 2.63 -3.20
CA THR A 63 -18.60 2.13 -4.08
C THR A 63 -17.73 3.27 -4.62
N ASP A 64 -16.52 2.92 -5.09
CA ASP A 64 -15.64 3.86 -5.78
C ASP A 64 -16.24 4.34 -7.13
N GLN A 65 -17.25 3.63 -7.67
CA GLN A 65 -17.95 3.99 -8.91
C GLN A 65 -18.96 5.12 -8.67
N LYS A 66 -19.30 5.41 -7.41
CA LYS A 66 -20.22 6.49 -7.01
C LYS A 66 -21.61 6.38 -7.65
N ASP A 67 -22.14 5.17 -7.74
CA ASP A 67 -23.45 4.85 -8.33
C ASP A 67 -24.56 4.73 -7.29
N SER A 68 -24.20 4.58 -6.02
CA SER A 68 -25.11 4.49 -4.89
C SER A 68 -24.55 5.11 -3.61
N LEU A 69 -25.43 5.57 -2.74
CA LEU A 69 -25.15 6.18 -1.44
C LEU A 69 -25.82 5.37 -0.34
N SER A 70 -25.16 5.25 0.80
CA SER A 70 -25.70 4.61 2.02
C SER A 70 -25.67 5.56 3.20
N ASN A 71 -26.70 5.51 4.03
CA ASN A 71 -26.71 6.18 5.33
C ASN A 71 -25.70 5.47 6.26
N ALA A 72 -24.54 6.08 6.43
CA ALA A 72 -23.44 5.52 7.18
C ALA A 72 -23.55 5.78 8.68
N PHE A 73 -24.13 6.93 9.07
CA PHE A 73 -24.32 7.34 10.45
C PHE A 73 -25.65 8.09 10.60
N GLU A 74 -26.38 7.79 11.65
CA GLU A 74 -27.63 8.44 11.97
C GLU A 74 -27.76 8.63 13.47
N TRP A 75 -28.32 9.79 13.85
CA TRP A 75 -28.84 10.07 15.16
C TRP A 75 -30.32 10.48 15.03
N CYS A 76 -31.16 9.98 15.91
CA CYS A 76 -32.60 10.30 15.98
C CYS A 76 -32.93 10.91 17.33
N ALA A 77 -33.86 11.88 17.34
CA ALA A 77 -34.44 12.43 18.53
C ALA A 77 -35.36 11.38 19.21
N ASP A 78 -35.66 11.59 20.51
CA ASP A 78 -36.51 10.70 21.26
C ASP A 78 -37.89 10.56 20.59
N GLY A 79 -38.27 9.31 20.31
CA GLY A 79 -39.56 8.97 19.67
C GLY A 79 -39.54 9.01 18.13
N VAL A 80 -38.43 9.35 17.50
CA VAL A 80 -38.25 9.30 16.04
C VAL A 80 -37.69 7.95 15.64
N ALA A 81 -38.32 7.29 14.65
CA ALA A 81 -37.84 6.01 14.14
C ALA A 81 -36.55 6.18 13.28
N PRO A 82 -35.55 5.32 13.45
CA PRO A 82 -34.38 5.34 12.60
C PRO A 82 -34.69 4.85 11.19
N GLU A 83 -33.99 5.43 10.19
CA GLU A 83 -34.08 5.05 8.77
C GLU A 83 -32.78 4.49 8.23
N ILE A 84 -31.76 4.38 9.05
CA ILE A 84 -30.42 3.93 8.62
C ILE A 84 -30.46 2.59 7.88
N ASP A 85 -31.23 1.60 8.35
CA ASP A 85 -31.33 0.28 7.73
C ASP A 85 -32.14 0.30 6.41
N ASN A 86 -33.03 1.28 6.23
CA ASN A 86 -33.87 1.44 5.05
C ASN A 86 -33.16 2.22 3.94
N LEU A 87 -32.11 2.97 4.29
CA LEU A 87 -31.40 3.89 3.40
C LEU A 87 -30.00 3.38 3.05
N GLN A 88 -29.91 2.12 2.63
CA GLN A 88 -28.68 1.48 2.19
C GLN A 88 -28.66 1.28 0.68
N ALA A 89 -27.52 1.50 0.03
CA ALA A 89 -27.29 1.34 -1.41
C ALA A 89 -28.33 2.08 -2.28
N ILE A 90 -28.71 3.29 -1.88
CA ILE A 90 -29.67 4.13 -2.62
C ILE A 90 -29.06 4.53 -3.96
N PRO A 91 -29.64 4.14 -5.10
CA PRO A 91 -29.12 4.50 -6.40
C PRO A 91 -29.13 6.02 -6.63
N VAL A 92 -28.09 6.54 -7.26
CA VAL A 92 -28.01 7.96 -7.67
C VAL A 92 -29.23 8.40 -8.51
N SER A 93 -29.82 7.48 -9.28
CA SER A 93 -31.05 7.72 -10.05
C SER A 93 -32.27 8.07 -9.20
N SER A 94 -32.26 7.79 -7.90
CA SER A 94 -33.32 8.14 -6.97
C SER A 94 -33.19 9.57 -6.41
N MET A 95 -32.06 10.25 -6.66
CA MET A 95 -31.79 11.62 -6.22
C MET A 95 -30.97 12.41 -7.25
N PRO A 96 -31.38 12.45 -8.53
CA PRO A 96 -30.54 12.98 -9.62
C PRO A 96 -30.30 14.48 -9.48
N ASN A 97 -31.28 15.24 -8.96
CA ASN A 97 -31.13 16.68 -8.76
C ASN A 97 -30.19 16.99 -7.60
N TRP A 98 -30.22 16.21 -6.54
CA TRP A 98 -29.37 16.40 -5.39
C TRP A 98 -27.89 16.15 -5.73
N VAL A 99 -27.59 15.03 -6.37
CA VAL A 99 -26.19 14.70 -6.77
C VAL A 99 -25.64 15.79 -7.67
N LYS A 100 -26.39 16.24 -8.67
CA LYS A 100 -25.98 17.32 -9.57
C LYS A 100 -25.72 18.64 -8.83
N ARG A 101 -26.56 19.00 -7.86
CA ARG A 101 -26.38 20.20 -7.04
C ARG A 101 -25.18 20.08 -6.13
N PHE A 102 -25.00 18.91 -5.51
CA PHE A 102 -23.84 18.64 -4.68
C PHE A 102 -22.53 18.70 -5.47
N GLU A 103 -22.48 18.15 -6.68
CA GLU A 103 -21.32 18.30 -7.59
C GLU A 103 -20.96 19.77 -7.87
N ASN A 104 -21.97 20.64 -7.93
CA ASN A 104 -21.80 22.08 -8.08
C ASN A 104 -21.52 22.82 -6.74
N LYS A 105 -21.32 22.10 -5.64
CA LYS A 105 -21.11 22.64 -4.29
C LYS A 105 -22.31 23.43 -3.75
N GLU A 106 -23.49 23.12 -4.25
CA GLU A 106 -24.72 23.72 -3.75
C GLU A 106 -25.25 22.93 -2.54
N VAL A 107 -25.84 23.64 -1.57
CA VAL A 107 -26.58 23.03 -0.47
C VAL A 107 -28.03 22.81 -0.86
N ILE A 108 -28.68 21.85 -0.23
CA ILE A 108 -30.10 21.57 -0.40
C ILE A 108 -30.82 22.06 0.83
N VAL A 109 -31.82 22.91 0.63
CA VAL A 109 -32.74 23.40 1.66
C VAL A 109 -34.14 23.21 1.17
N ILE A 110 -34.88 22.35 1.84
CA ILE A 110 -36.32 22.13 1.61
C ILE A 110 -37.07 22.67 2.81
N HIS A 111 -37.84 23.74 2.61
CA HIS A 111 -38.66 24.36 3.64
C HIS A 111 -40.01 23.66 3.79
N ASP A 112 -40.53 23.09 2.71
CA ASP A 112 -41.78 22.37 2.63
C ASP A 112 -41.67 21.29 1.57
N LEU A 113 -41.66 20.03 1.99
CA LEU A 113 -41.48 18.89 1.08
C LEU A 113 -42.59 18.81 0.06
N GLU A 114 -43.81 19.12 0.41
CA GLU A 114 -44.95 19.08 -0.52
C GLU A 114 -44.77 20.04 -1.72
N ALA A 115 -44.07 21.15 -1.51
CA ALA A 115 -43.77 22.09 -2.59
C ALA A 115 -42.81 21.54 -3.63
N THR A 116 -41.98 20.51 -3.34
CA THR A 116 -41.01 19.91 -4.26
C THR A 116 -41.62 18.84 -5.16
N LYS A 117 -42.81 18.36 -4.89
CA LYS A 117 -43.47 17.24 -5.57
C LYS A 117 -43.44 17.28 -7.11
N ASN A 118 -43.58 18.47 -7.70
CA ASN A 118 -43.61 18.64 -9.15
C ASN A 118 -42.24 19.00 -9.77
N SER A 119 -41.34 19.52 -8.94
CA SER A 119 -39.98 19.95 -9.40
C SER A 119 -38.91 18.88 -9.23
N GLU A 120 -39.03 18.07 -8.18
CA GLU A 120 -38.07 17.02 -7.80
C GLU A 120 -38.83 15.73 -7.40
N PRO A 121 -39.54 15.08 -8.35
CA PRO A 121 -40.49 14.00 -8.04
C PRO A 121 -39.80 12.73 -7.50
N GLU A 122 -38.61 12.41 -7.98
CA GLU A 122 -37.83 11.25 -7.52
C GLU A 122 -37.41 11.40 -6.08
N GLU A 123 -36.87 12.54 -5.70
CA GLU A 123 -36.46 12.88 -4.35
C GLU A 123 -37.68 12.99 -3.43
N TYR A 124 -38.80 13.58 -3.91
CA TYR A 124 -40.04 13.66 -3.17
C TYR A 124 -40.59 12.27 -2.78
N GLU A 125 -40.60 11.30 -3.71
CA GLU A 125 -41.05 9.93 -3.43
C GLU A 125 -40.13 9.22 -2.43
N LEU A 126 -38.84 9.50 -2.44
CA LEU A 126 -37.87 8.96 -1.47
C LEU A 126 -38.11 9.51 -0.05
N LEU A 127 -38.36 10.82 0.06
CA LEU A 127 -38.42 11.54 1.33
C LEU A 127 -39.78 11.44 2.03
N LYS A 128 -40.91 11.38 1.27
CA LYS A 128 -42.24 11.45 1.82
C LYS A 128 -42.62 10.30 2.77
N THR A 129 -41.97 9.13 2.61
CA THR A 129 -42.21 7.94 3.44
C THR A 129 -41.53 8.01 4.79
N GLN A 130 -40.65 9.00 5.02
CA GLN A 130 -39.83 9.14 6.21
C GLN A 130 -40.33 10.21 7.19
N GLU A 131 -41.57 10.69 7.02
CA GLU A 131 -42.18 11.75 7.84
C GLU A 131 -41.41 13.09 7.80
N ILE A 132 -40.66 13.33 6.70
CA ILE A 132 -39.89 14.57 6.49
C ILE A 132 -40.84 15.66 5.99
N CYS A 133 -40.85 16.79 6.67
CA CYS A 133 -41.56 18.01 6.25
C CYS A 133 -40.57 19.05 5.66
N SER A 134 -39.38 19.12 6.25
CA SER A 134 -38.33 20.05 5.83
C SER A 134 -36.96 19.40 6.05
N LEU A 135 -35.94 19.85 5.34
CA LEU A 135 -34.57 19.36 5.54
C LEU A 135 -33.52 20.35 5.09
N ILE A 136 -32.30 20.15 5.60
CA ILE A 136 -31.08 20.78 5.11
C ILE A 136 -30.04 19.67 4.85
N ALA A 137 -29.47 19.61 3.64
CA ALA A 137 -28.39 18.69 3.32
C ALA A 137 -27.22 19.42 2.67
N VAL A 138 -26.01 19.10 3.12
CA VAL A 138 -24.77 19.77 2.74
C VAL A 138 -23.77 18.75 2.26
N PRO A 139 -23.15 18.91 1.09
CA PRO A 139 -22.16 17.96 0.58
C PRO A 139 -20.88 17.96 1.40
N ILE A 140 -20.30 16.78 1.58
CA ILE A 140 -18.98 16.55 2.17
C ILE A 140 -17.95 16.45 1.06
N TYR A 141 -16.91 17.28 1.13
CA TYR A 141 -15.82 17.26 0.16
C TYR A 141 -14.49 16.89 0.81
N ALA A 142 -13.68 16.13 0.05
CA ALA A 142 -12.27 15.96 0.29
C ALA A 142 -11.53 16.01 -1.05
N ASN A 143 -10.37 16.68 -1.11
CA ASN A 143 -9.57 16.81 -2.33
C ASN A 143 -10.38 17.30 -3.57
N HIS A 144 -11.30 18.23 -3.36
CA HIS A 144 -12.23 18.76 -4.38
C HIS A 144 -13.23 17.73 -4.96
N GLN A 145 -13.33 16.54 -4.39
CA GLN A 145 -14.31 15.53 -4.77
C GLN A 145 -15.39 15.41 -3.70
N MET A 146 -16.63 15.22 -4.12
CA MET A 146 -17.73 14.87 -3.23
C MET A 146 -17.53 13.45 -2.69
N ASN A 147 -17.53 13.31 -1.36
CA ASN A 147 -17.37 12.05 -0.65
C ASN A 147 -18.65 11.58 0.07
N GLY A 148 -19.69 12.37 0.00
CA GLY A 148 -20.97 12.10 0.64
C GLY A 148 -21.69 13.40 1.00
N PHE A 149 -22.62 13.35 1.93
CA PHE A 149 -23.30 14.54 2.45
C PHE A 149 -23.74 14.33 3.90
N ILE A 150 -23.91 15.43 4.63
CA ILE A 150 -24.50 15.47 5.97
C ILE A 150 -25.82 16.20 5.89
N GLY A 151 -26.84 15.71 6.56
CA GLY A 151 -28.17 16.31 6.55
C GLY A 151 -28.85 16.29 7.90
N VAL A 152 -29.88 17.12 8.01
CA VAL A 152 -30.79 17.22 9.15
C VAL A 152 -32.23 17.27 8.66
N ASP A 153 -33.11 16.46 9.26
CA ASP A 153 -34.56 16.45 9.00
C ASP A 153 -35.32 17.26 10.03
N ASN A 154 -36.30 17.99 9.55
CA ASN A 154 -37.23 18.82 10.36
C ASN A 154 -36.53 19.78 11.35
N PRO A 155 -35.43 20.49 10.93
CA PRO A 155 -34.75 21.41 11.82
C PRO A 155 -35.58 22.66 12.11
N ASP A 156 -35.23 23.40 13.16
CA ASP A 156 -35.75 24.73 13.41
C ASP A 156 -35.33 25.71 12.29
N LEU A 157 -36.18 25.87 11.30
CA LEU A 157 -35.92 26.66 10.08
C LEU A 157 -35.68 28.18 10.34
N ARG A 158 -35.95 28.68 11.55
CA ARG A 158 -35.67 30.09 11.93
C ARG A 158 -34.18 30.39 11.99
N GLN A 159 -33.32 29.38 11.96
CA GLN A 159 -31.85 29.48 12.03
C GLN A 159 -31.14 28.81 10.85
N ASN A 160 -31.76 28.73 9.69
CA ASN A 160 -31.23 28.02 8.51
C ASN A 160 -29.81 28.41 8.16
N GLU A 161 -29.48 29.69 8.10
CA GLU A 161 -28.14 30.16 7.71
C GLU A 161 -27.06 29.65 8.67
N ILE A 162 -27.35 29.63 9.99
CA ILE A 162 -26.45 29.10 11.00
C ILE A 162 -26.30 27.59 10.86
N SER A 163 -27.43 26.88 10.67
CA SER A 163 -27.42 25.43 10.47
C SER A 163 -26.66 25.02 9.22
N ILE A 164 -26.84 25.72 8.10
CA ILE A 164 -26.08 25.48 6.85
C ILE A 164 -24.59 25.70 7.09
N THR A 165 -24.19 26.81 7.73
CA THR A 165 -22.80 27.10 8.03
C THR A 165 -22.18 26.01 8.91
N LEU A 166 -22.88 25.63 9.99
CA LEU A 166 -22.44 24.58 10.91
C LEU A 166 -22.23 23.24 10.20
N LEU A 167 -23.22 22.80 9.41
CA LEU A 167 -23.14 21.54 8.66
C LEU A 167 -22.04 21.58 7.60
N SER A 168 -21.82 22.74 6.95
CA SER A 168 -20.76 22.94 5.97
C SER A 168 -19.36 22.82 6.61
N ASP A 169 -19.16 23.45 7.77
CA ASP A 169 -17.90 23.41 8.51
C ASP A 169 -17.62 21.97 9.02
N VAL A 170 -18.62 21.34 9.63
CA VAL A 170 -18.52 19.96 10.10
C VAL A 170 -18.27 18.99 8.94
N GLY A 171 -19.03 19.10 7.85
CA GLY A 171 -18.88 18.25 6.67
C GLY A 171 -17.52 18.41 6.02
N GLY A 172 -17.03 19.65 5.88
CA GLY A 172 -15.70 19.94 5.36
C GLY A 172 -14.58 19.32 6.22
N HIS A 173 -14.71 19.46 7.55
CA HIS A 173 -13.76 18.89 8.49
C HIS A 173 -13.78 17.36 8.48
N LEU A 174 -14.96 16.75 8.52
CA LEU A 174 -15.14 15.30 8.43
C LEU A 174 -14.54 14.71 7.15
N GLY A 175 -14.76 15.37 6.00
CA GLY A 175 -14.16 14.96 4.73
C GLY A 175 -12.63 14.98 4.79
N CYS A 176 -12.04 16.04 5.36
CA CYS A 176 -10.61 16.16 5.52
C CYS A 176 -10.01 15.08 6.43
N VAL A 177 -10.62 14.84 7.59
CA VAL A 177 -10.15 13.82 8.56
C VAL A 177 -10.20 12.42 7.97
N ARG A 178 -11.29 12.05 7.30
CA ARG A 178 -11.44 10.74 6.64
C ARG A 178 -10.39 10.52 5.56
N GLU A 179 -10.11 11.53 4.75
CA GLU A 179 -9.08 11.42 3.71
C GLU A 179 -7.68 11.29 4.30
N ASN A 180 -7.40 12.01 5.37
CA ASN A 180 -6.13 11.90 6.10
C ASN A 180 -5.94 10.50 6.71
N LEU A 181 -6.98 9.93 7.32
CA LEU A 181 -6.94 8.56 7.85
C LEU A 181 -6.68 7.54 6.73
N LYS A 182 -7.42 7.62 5.62
CA LYS A 182 -7.23 6.75 4.46
C LYS A 182 -5.80 6.84 3.91
N SER A 183 -5.29 8.05 3.75
CA SER A 183 -3.93 8.30 3.26
C SER A 183 -2.87 7.75 4.22
N THR A 184 -3.07 7.92 5.53
CA THR A 184 -2.16 7.41 6.57
C THR A 184 -2.11 5.88 6.57
N VAL A 185 -3.25 5.21 6.46
CA VAL A 185 -3.33 3.73 6.38
C VAL A 185 -2.61 3.21 5.14
N LEU A 186 -2.85 3.84 3.97
CA LEU A 186 -2.18 3.46 2.72
C LEU A 186 -0.67 3.67 2.78
N LEU A 187 -0.21 4.79 3.34
CA LEU A 187 1.21 5.09 3.50
C LEU A 187 1.89 4.10 4.45
N LYS A 188 1.25 3.78 5.57
CA LYS A 188 1.76 2.80 6.54
C LYS A 188 1.90 1.41 5.91
N LYS A 189 0.91 0.98 5.12
CA LYS A 189 0.95 -0.29 4.39
C LYS A 189 2.09 -0.31 3.36
N ALA A 190 2.25 0.75 2.58
CA ALA A 190 3.32 0.85 1.58
C ALA A 190 4.72 0.84 2.24
N LEU A 191 4.88 1.52 3.38
CA LEU A 191 6.12 1.52 4.15
C LEU A 191 6.45 0.12 4.70
N ASP A 192 5.46 -0.59 5.23
CA ASP A 192 5.63 -1.94 5.76
C ASP A 192 6.06 -2.94 4.67
N GLU A 193 5.44 -2.84 3.49
CA GLU A 193 5.83 -3.64 2.32
C GLU A 193 7.25 -3.31 1.84
N ALA A 194 7.62 -2.03 1.80
CA ALA A 194 8.97 -1.59 1.42
C ALA A 194 10.03 -2.09 2.43
N THR A 195 9.72 -2.01 3.73
CA THR A 195 10.59 -2.49 4.80
C THR A 195 10.80 -4.01 4.69
N LYS A 196 9.74 -4.79 4.54
CA LYS A 196 9.83 -6.25 4.33
C LYS A 196 10.65 -6.62 3.10
N ARG A 197 10.48 -5.90 1.99
CA ARG A 197 11.30 -6.11 0.79
C ARG A 197 12.77 -5.82 1.05
N SER A 198 13.07 -4.73 1.77
CA SER A 198 14.44 -4.35 2.14
C SER A 198 15.09 -5.40 3.04
N GLU A 199 14.38 -5.92 4.04
CA GLU A 199 14.87 -7.00 4.92
C GLU A 199 15.19 -8.28 4.14
N ILE A 200 14.33 -8.68 3.21
CA ILE A 200 14.58 -9.86 2.36
C ILE A 200 15.82 -9.65 1.49
N ILE A 201 15.95 -8.46 0.86
CA ILE A 201 17.12 -8.14 0.04
C ILE A 201 18.39 -8.16 0.90
N ALA A 202 18.36 -7.57 2.10
CA ALA A 202 19.49 -7.59 3.02
C ALA A 202 19.87 -9.01 3.43
N ALA A 203 18.88 -9.86 3.76
CA ALA A 203 19.12 -11.26 4.09
C ALA A 203 19.72 -12.05 2.92
N ILE A 204 19.26 -11.83 1.69
CA ILE A 204 19.83 -12.45 0.49
C ILE A 204 21.24 -11.93 0.23
N ALA A 205 21.49 -10.63 0.43
CA ALA A 205 22.81 -10.03 0.23
C ALA A 205 23.88 -10.65 1.12
N THR A 206 23.52 -11.12 2.33
CA THR A 206 24.48 -11.82 3.23
C THR A 206 25.03 -13.13 2.64
N LEU A 207 24.34 -13.73 1.67
CA LEU A 207 24.80 -14.93 0.99
C LEU A 207 25.93 -14.65 -0.02
N TYR A 208 26.15 -13.39 -0.37
CA TYR A 208 27.13 -12.98 -1.34
C TYR A 208 28.27 -12.21 -0.69
N VAL A 209 29.48 -12.58 -1.04
CA VAL A 209 30.70 -11.89 -0.58
C VAL A 209 31.05 -10.68 -1.44
N THR A 210 30.41 -10.57 -2.61
CA THR A 210 30.57 -9.45 -3.53
C THR A 210 29.34 -9.30 -4.40
N ILE A 211 28.86 -8.06 -4.55
CA ILE A 211 27.77 -7.69 -5.47
C ILE A 211 28.20 -6.43 -6.22
N VAL A 212 28.30 -6.52 -7.53
CA VAL A 212 28.65 -5.41 -8.43
C VAL A 212 27.55 -5.25 -9.46
N GLN A 213 27.06 -4.05 -9.66
CA GLN A 213 26.22 -3.72 -10.80
C GLN A 213 27.13 -3.22 -11.92
N ALA A 214 26.95 -3.74 -13.13
CA ALA A 214 27.73 -3.33 -14.29
C ALA A 214 26.82 -3.00 -15.48
N ASN A 215 27.16 -1.93 -16.20
CA ASN A 215 26.57 -1.62 -17.49
C ASN A 215 27.47 -2.19 -18.59
N VAL A 216 26.91 -3.11 -19.37
CA VAL A 216 27.68 -3.85 -20.39
C VAL A 216 28.06 -2.95 -21.55
N LYS A 217 27.17 -2.06 -21.97
CA LYS A 217 27.35 -1.17 -23.12
C LYS A 217 28.35 -0.05 -22.80
N GLU A 218 28.19 0.58 -21.62
CA GLU A 218 29.04 1.70 -21.20
C GLU A 218 30.37 1.24 -20.59
N ARG A 219 30.49 -0.07 -20.30
CA ARG A 219 31.65 -0.71 -19.64
C ARG A 219 31.98 -0.05 -18.31
N THR A 220 30.96 0.26 -17.52
CA THR A 220 31.08 0.86 -16.19
C THR A 220 30.54 -0.08 -15.12
N TYR A 221 31.03 0.09 -13.91
CA TYR A 221 30.51 -0.67 -12.76
C TYR A 221 30.34 0.20 -11.51
N GLU A 222 29.50 -0.30 -10.60
CA GLU A 222 29.30 0.19 -9.24
C GLU A 222 29.33 -0.98 -8.27
N LEU A 223 30.19 -0.90 -7.26
CA LEU A 223 30.27 -1.88 -6.17
C LEU A 223 29.13 -1.61 -5.19
N LEU A 224 28.20 -2.55 -5.05
CA LEU A 224 27.09 -2.48 -4.12
C LEU A 224 27.43 -3.11 -2.76
N GLU A 225 28.15 -4.25 -2.78
CA GLU A 225 28.58 -4.99 -1.59
C GLU A 225 29.91 -5.68 -1.86
N GLY A 226 30.81 -5.67 -0.87
CA GLY A 226 32.10 -6.33 -1.01
C GLY A 226 32.99 -6.16 0.24
N TYR A 227 33.76 -7.19 0.57
CA TYR A 227 34.70 -7.13 1.68
C TYR A 227 35.94 -6.26 1.35
N ASP A 228 36.71 -5.91 2.36
CA ASP A 228 37.83 -4.94 2.30
C ASP A 228 38.74 -5.07 1.09
N LEU A 229 39.12 -6.30 0.71
CA LEU A 229 40.00 -6.53 -0.44
C LEU A 229 39.30 -6.17 -1.75
N VAL A 230 38.01 -6.48 -1.90
CA VAL A 230 37.23 -6.13 -3.08
C VAL A 230 37.12 -4.61 -3.19
N GLN A 231 36.80 -3.92 -2.08
CA GLN A 231 36.72 -2.46 -2.05
C GLN A 231 38.04 -1.78 -2.40
N LYS A 232 39.17 -2.34 -1.96
CA LYS A 232 40.51 -1.83 -2.29
C LYS A 232 40.88 -1.99 -3.76
N ILE A 233 40.42 -3.05 -4.43
CA ILE A 233 40.73 -3.34 -5.83
C ILE A 233 39.80 -2.63 -6.78
N LEU A 234 38.51 -2.64 -6.50
CA LEU A 234 37.46 -2.05 -7.35
C LEU A 234 37.25 -0.57 -7.07
N GLY A 235 37.29 -0.13 -5.79
CA GLY A 235 36.71 1.14 -5.39
C GLY A 235 35.18 1.11 -5.46
N GLN A 236 34.55 2.26 -5.30
CA GLN A 236 33.08 2.35 -5.32
C GLN A 236 32.50 2.25 -6.73
N LYS A 237 33.11 2.90 -7.70
CA LYS A 237 32.70 2.96 -9.11
C LYS A 237 33.93 3.06 -10.02
N GLY A 238 33.80 2.58 -11.26
CA GLY A 238 34.86 2.69 -12.22
C GLY A 238 34.53 2.15 -13.60
N LYS A 239 35.55 2.07 -14.45
CA LYS A 239 35.47 1.39 -15.74
C LYS A 239 35.88 -0.07 -15.59
N ILE A 240 35.17 -0.95 -16.26
CA ILE A 240 35.43 -2.39 -16.24
C ILE A 240 36.85 -2.68 -16.74
N ASP A 241 37.28 -2.03 -17.82
CA ASP A 241 38.56 -2.22 -18.44
C ASP A 241 39.73 -1.94 -17.49
N ASP A 242 39.61 -1.01 -16.57
CA ASP A 242 40.63 -0.65 -15.59
C ASP A 242 40.90 -1.72 -14.53
N VAL A 243 39.97 -2.65 -14.32
CA VAL A 243 40.05 -3.66 -13.24
C VAL A 243 40.13 -5.10 -13.73
N MET A 244 39.78 -5.37 -15.00
CA MET A 244 39.67 -6.72 -15.56
C MET A 244 40.95 -7.54 -15.46
N GLU A 245 42.08 -6.93 -15.69
CA GLU A 245 43.40 -7.60 -15.63
C GLU A 245 43.81 -7.96 -14.19
N ARG A 246 43.35 -7.19 -13.21
CA ARG A 246 43.70 -7.36 -11.79
C ARG A 246 42.86 -8.43 -11.09
N LEU A 247 41.58 -8.59 -11.48
CA LEU A 247 40.65 -9.47 -10.81
C LEU A 247 41.11 -10.95 -10.81
N PRO A 248 41.50 -11.56 -11.92
CA PRO A 248 41.92 -12.95 -11.92
C PRO A 248 43.14 -13.22 -11.03
N THR A 249 44.09 -12.28 -10.99
CA THR A 249 45.30 -12.41 -10.16
C THR A 249 44.97 -12.23 -8.66
N ALA A 250 44.04 -11.36 -8.33
CA ALA A 250 43.69 -11.03 -6.95
C ALA A 250 42.80 -12.09 -6.30
N PHE A 251 41.92 -12.74 -7.08
CA PHE A 251 40.83 -13.55 -6.50
C PHE A 251 40.88 -15.03 -6.89
N ALA A 252 41.53 -15.43 -8.00
CA ALA A 252 41.57 -16.83 -8.42
C ALA A 252 42.92 -17.48 -8.17
N ALA A 253 42.89 -18.75 -7.76
CA ALA A 253 44.09 -19.60 -7.69
C ALA A 253 44.79 -19.67 -9.06
N GLN A 254 46.11 -19.90 -9.08
CA GLN A 254 46.93 -19.79 -10.27
C GLN A 254 46.36 -20.63 -11.43
N GLU A 255 45.91 -21.82 -11.16
CA GLU A 255 45.35 -22.76 -12.13
C GLU A 255 44.00 -22.31 -12.71
N GLU A 256 43.25 -21.56 -11.95
CA GLU A 256 41.89 -21.08 -12.31
C GLU A 256 41.91 -19.71 -13.02
N ARG A 257 43.02 -18.98 -13.00
CA ARG A 257 43.10 -17.60 -13.51
C ARG A 257 42.71 -17.46 -14.97
N LYS A 258 43.07 -18.43 -15.82
CA LYS A 258 42.70 -18.41 -17.23
C LYS A 258 41.20 -18.53 -17.42
N LYS A 259 40.59 -19.52 -16.79
CA LYS A 259 39.17 -19.81 -16.83
C LYS A 259 38.35 -18.65 -16.26
N TYR A 260 38.81 -18.06 -15.16
CA TYR A 260 38.15 -16.91 -14.54
C TYR A 260 38.25 -15.65 -15.40
N ARG A 261 39.38 -15.41 -16.08
CA ARG A 261 39.55 -14.29 -17.04
C ARG A 261 38.57 -14.44 -18.22
N GLU A 262 38.47 -15.64 -18.81
CA GLU A 262 37.53 -15.93 -19.89
C GLU A 262 36.07 -15.70 -19.45
N PHE A 263 35.76 -16.05 -18.21
CA PHE A 263 34.43 -15.80 -17.67
C PHE A 263 34.12 -14.30 -17.51
N LEU A 264 35.10 -13.52 -17.08
CA LEU A 264 34.94 -12.07 -16.88
C LEU A 264 34.93 -11.28 -18.20
N ASP A 265 35.22 -11.89 -19.33
CA ASP A 265 35.27 -11.20 -20.62
C ASP A 265 33.93 -10.58 -21.01
N PHE A 266 33.88 -9.24 -21.00
CA PHE A 266 32.69 -8.46 -21.34
C PHE A 266 32.41 -8.40 -22.85
N ASP A 267 33.40 -8.66 -23.71
CA ASP A 267 33.21 -8.64 -25.16
C ASP A 267 32.31 -9.81 -25.61
N THR A 268 32.40 -10.95 -24.91
CA THR A 268 31.57 -12.12 -25.15
C THR A 268 30.32 -12.20 -24.29
N LEU A 269 30.20 -11.35 -23.24
CA LEU A 269 29.16 -11.45 -22.23
C LEU A 269 27.75 -11.26 -22.80
N THR A 270 27.55 -10.31 -23.72
CA THR A 270 26.25 -10.05 -24.36
C THR A 270 25.73 -11.28 -25.09
N GLU A 271 26.63 -11.98 -25.86
CA GLU A 271 26.26 -13.19 -26.58
C GLU A 271 25.95 -14.35 -25.62
N ARG A 272 26.78 -14.53 -24.60
CA ARG A 272 26.58 -15.58 -23.57
C ARG A 272 25.27 -15.40 -22.80
N LEU A 273 24.79 -14.16 -22.63
CA LEU A 273 23.55 -13.84 -21.93
C LEU A 273 22.34 -13.72 -22.85
N ARG A 274 22.47 -13.92 -24.17
CA ARG A 274 21.42 -13.66 -25.15
C ARG A 274 20.15 -14.47 -24.90
N ASN A 275 20.31 -15.75 -24.57
CA ASN A 275 19.20 -16.71 -24.40
C ASN A 275 19.06 -17.22 -22.94
N THR A 276 19.75 -16.59 -21.99
CA THR A 276 19.71 -16.98 -20.59
C THR A 276 19.69 -15.76 -19.68
N ASN A 277 19.11 -15.90 -18.51
CA ASN A 277 19.09 -14.83 -17.52
C ASN A 277 20.36 -14.75 -16.67
N PHE A 278 21.19 -15.78 -16.72
CA PHE A 278 22.47 -15.77 -16.03
C PHE A 278 23.48 -16.72 -16.67
N VAL A 279 24.77 -16.46 -16.44
CA VAL A 279 25.88 -17.38 -16.65
C VAL A 279 26.70 -17.48 -15.36
N SER A 280 27.29 -18.62 -15.07
CA SER A 280 28.02 -18.84 -13.83
C SER A 280 29.26 -19.70 -14.02
N ILE A 281 30.17 -19.56 -13.07
CA ILE A 281 31.42 -20.33 -13.00
C ILE A 281 31.74 -20.66 -11.54
N GLU A 282 32.20 -21.88 -11.29
CA GLU A 282 32.83 -22.27 -10.04
C GLU A 282 34.36 -22.20 -10.23
N PHE A 283 35.06 -21.64 -9.27
CA PHE A 283 36.50 -21.53 -9.27
C PHE A 283 37.09 -21.56 -7.86
N MET A 284 38.34 -21.98 -7.73
CA MET A 284 39.07 -21.93 -6.48
C MET A 284 39.70 -20.55 -6.31
N GLY A 285 39.49 -19.94 -5.16
CA GLY A 285 40.10 -18.68 -4.77
C GLY A 285 41.52 -18.84 -4.33
N VAL A 286 42.22 -17.70 -4.16
CA VAL A 286 43.67 -17.66 -3.80
C VAL A 286 44.00 -18.30 -2.47
N ASN A 287 43.04 -18.37 -1.52
CA ASN A 287 43.22 -18.99 -0.21
C ASN A 287 42.66 -20.42 -0.14
N GLY A 288 42.28 -21.02 -1.28
CA GLY A 288 41.74 -22.38 -1.35
C GLY A 288 40.23 -22.52 -1.11
N GLU A 289 39.52 -21.41 -0.97
CA GLU A 289 38.07 -21.38 -0.88
C GLU A 289 37.39 -21.62 -2.25
N TRP A 290 36.28 -22.35 -2.27
CA TRP A 290 35.48 -22.48 -3.48
C TRP A 290 34.51 -21.32 -3.62
N ARG A 291 34.47 -20.71 -4.80
CA ARG A 291 33.62 -19.58 -5.11
C ARG A 291 32.73 -19.85 -6.32
N LEU A 292 31.50 -19.38 -6.28
CA LEU A 292 30.56 -19.32 -7.40
C LEU A 292 30.41 -17.86 -7.82
N ALA A 293 30.91 -17.51 -8.99
CA ALA A 293 30.64 -16.21 -9.62
C ALA A 293 29.52 -16.33 -10.64
N ARG A 294 28.69 -15.32 -10.73
CA ARG A 294 27.55 -15.28 -11.64
C ARG A 294 27.32 -13.88 -12.18
N PHE A 295 27.08 -13.79 -13.50
CA PHE A 295 26.45 -12.62 -14.11
C PHE A 295 24.95 -12.88 -14.26
N ILE A 296 24.11 -11.99 -13.74
CA ILE A 296 22.66 -12.05 -13.77
C ILE A 296 22.15 -10.85 -14.53
N VAL A 297 21.29 -11.04 -15.53
CA VAL A 297 20.70 -9.94 -16.31
C VAL A 297 19.73 -9.17 -15.44
N LYS A 298 19.93 -7.86 -15.30
CA LYS A 298 19.02 -6.92 -14.63
C LYS A 298 18.08 -6.23 -15.61
N SER A 299 18.61 -5.82 -16.78
CA SER A 299 17.84 -5.17 -17.83
C SER A 299 18.32 -5.57 -19.23
N ARG A 300 17.41 -5.49 -20.20
CA ARG A 300 17.69 -5.75 -21.62
C ARG A 300 17.23 -4.56 -22.47
N ASP A 301 17.88 -4.38 -23.62
CA ASP A 301 17.43 -3.42 -24.63
C ASP A 301 16.25 -3.95 -25.46
N ALA A 302 15.75 -3.14 -26.39
CA ALA A 302 14.65 -3.51 -27.29
C ALA A 302 15.00 -4.68 -28.24
N HIS A 303 16.27 -5.03 -28.38
CA HIS A 303 16.77 -6.14 -29.19
C HIS A 303 17.03 -7.41 -28.35
N GLY A 304 16.75 -7.35 -27.06
CA GLY A 304 16.97 -8.47 -26.11
C GLY A 304 18.39 -8.60 -25.60
N ASN A 305 19.30 -7.69 -25.90
CA ASN A 305 20.68 -7.73 -25.40
C ASN A 305 20.73 -7.26 -23.94
N ALA A 306 21.59 -7.87 -23.14
CA ALA A 306 21.81 -7.44 -21.76
C ALA A 306 22.46 -6.04 -21.73
N VAL A 307 21.82 -5.10 -21.00
CA VAL A 307 22.31 -3.74 -20.78
C VAL A 307 22.94 -3.62 -19.39
N ASP A 308 22.18 -3.93 -18.35
CA ASP A 308 22.68 -3.96 -16.99
C ASP A 308 22.71 -5.39 -16.48
N VAL A 309 23.79 -5.72 -15.80
CA VAL A 309 23.99 -7.02 -15.16
C VAL A 309 24.41 -6.85 -13.71
N LEU A 310 24.07 -7.82 -12.88
CA LEU A 310 24.65 -7.99 -11.56
C LEU A 310 25.73 -9.07 -11.64
N TYR A 311 26.94 -8.72 -11.26
CA TYR A 311 27.98 -9.68 -10.99
C TYR A 311 28.00 -9.96 -9.49
N VAL A 312 27.79 -11.22 -9.14
CA VAL A 312 27.70 -11.67 -7.74
C VAL A 312 28.67 -12.82 -7.50
N VAL A 313 29.29 -12.84 -6.32
CA VAL A 313 30.17 -13.92 -5.89
C VAL A 313 29.68 -14.48 -4.56
N ARG A 314 29.54 -15.79 -4.46
CA ARG A 314 29.18 -16.51 -3.26
C ARG A 314 30.30 -17.49 -2.87
N ASP A 315 30.56 -17.63 -1.56
CA ASP A 315 31.36 -18.73 -1.03
C ASP A 315 30.51 -20.02 -1.06
N ILE A 316 31.07 -21.06 -1.66
CA ILE A 316 30.45 -22.39 -1.77
C ILE A 316 31.36 -23.48 -1.23
N THR A 317 32.32 -23.13 -0.37
CA THR A 317 33.33 -24.06 0.16
C THR A 317 32.70 -25.23 0.90
N GLU A 318 31.70 -24.95 1.75
CA GLU A 318 31.02 -26.01 2.49
C GLU A 318 30.20 -26.93 1.60
N GLU A 319 29.46 -26.37 0.62
CA GLU A 319 28.68 -27.14 -0.33
C GLU A 319 29.58 -28.05 -1.17
N LYS A 320 30.70 -27.48 -1.65
CA LYS A 320 31.64 -28.21 -2.48
C LYS A 320 32.37 -29.30 -1.70
N SER A 321 32.75 -29.03 -0.46
CA SER A 321 33.36 -30.03 0.41
C SER A 321 32.42 -31.21 0.69
N ARG A 322 31.16 -30.94 0.94
CA ARG A 322 30.13 -31.99 1.11
C ARG A 322 29.93 -32.81 -0.18
N GLU A 323 29.87 -32.14 -1.33
CA GLU A 323 29.75 -32.82 -2.64
C GLU A 323 30.93 -33.76 -2.89
N LEU A 324 32.16 -33.26 -2.71
CA LEU A 324 33.38 -34.05 -2.90
C LEU A 324 33.46 -35.24 -1.94
N MET A 325 33.06 -35.06 -0.67
CA MET A 325 33.02 -36.14 0.32
C MET A 325 32.01 -37.22 -0.09
N TYR A 326 30.82 -36.81 -0.54
CA TYR A 326 29.80 -37.75 -1.02
C TYR A 326 30.26 -38.51 -2.25
N GLN A 327 30.88 -37.85 -3.23
CA GLN A 327 31.41 -38.48 -4.42
C GLN A 327 32.50 -39.52 -4.07
N LYS A 328 33.39 -39.19 -3.09
CA LYS A 328 34.42 -40.10 -2.61
C LYS A 328 33.78 -41.36 -1.96
N GLN A 329 32.79 -41.17 -1.08
CA GLN A 329 32.09 -42.32 -0.44
C GLN A 329 31.39 -43.19 -1.46
N LEU A 330 30.76 -42.57 -2.48
CA LEU A 330 30.08 -43.33 -3.54
C LEU A 330 31.08 -44.14 -4.35
N LYS A 331 32.22 -43.56 -4.68
CA LYS A 331 33.31 -44.27 -5.42
C LYS A 331 33.84 -45.45 -4.60
N GLU A 332 34.15 -45.26 -3.32
CA GLU A 332 34.59 -46.33 -2.41
C GLU A 332 33.57 -47.46 -2.31
N SER A 333 32.30 -47.10 -2.17
CA SER A 333 31.20 -48.11 -2.13
C SER A 333 31.07 -48.87 -3.44
N MET A 334 31.21 -48.24 -4.60
CA MET A 334 31.20 -48.90 -5.89
C MET A 334 32.37 -49.84 -6.07
N GLU A 335 33.60 -49.45 -5.66
CA GLU A 335 34.79 -50.29 -5.68
C GLU A 335 34.64 -51.54 -4.78
N ASP A 336 34.08 -51.36 -3.58
CA ASP A 336 33.79 -52.46 -2.66
C ASP A 336 32.76 -53.45 -3.23
N ALA A 337 31.67 -52.92 -3.80
CA ALA A 337 30.65 -53.74 -4.46
C ALA A 337 31.23 -54.50 -5.66
N HIS A 338 32.11 -53.85 -6.43
CA HIS A 338 32.78 -54.51 -7.56
C HIS A 338 33.71 -55.62 -7.09
N ARG A 339 34.51 -55.41 -6.03
CA ARG A 339 35.39 -56.44 -5.41
C ARG A 339 34.58 -57.62 -4.88
N ALA A 340 33.48 -57.39 -4.20
CA ALA A 340 32.60 -58.38 -3.70
C ALA A 340 31.98 -59.24 -4.84
N ASN A 341 31.59 -58.60 -5.94
CA ASN A 341 31.01 -59.30 -7.11
C ASN A 341 32.05 -60.15 -7.85
N LEU A 342 33.29 -59.68 -8.01
CA LEU A 342 34.38 -60.46 -8.55
C LEU A 342 34.72 -61.68 -7.68
N SER A 343 34.77 -61.54 -6.36
CA SER A 343 34.97 -62.64 -5.41
C SER A 343 33.87 -63.72 -5.50
N LYS A 344 32.60 -63.27 -5.60
CA LYS A 344 31.45 -64.16 -5.78
C LYS A 344 31.53 -64.93 -7.10
N THR A 345 31.89 -64.25 -8.18
CA THR A 345 32.04 -64.88 -9.52
C THR A 345 33.19 -65.89 -9.57
N ALA A 346 34.31 -65.60 -8.89
CA ALA A 346 35.46 -66.51 -8.77
C ALA A 346 35.12 -67.75 -7.92
N PHE A 347 34.31 -67.57 -6.88
CA PHE A 347 33.80 -68.71 -6.05
C PHE A 347 32.87 -69.63 -6.81
N LEU A 348 31.98 -69.11 -7.67
CA LEU A 348 31.03 -69.91 -8.47
C LEU A 348 31.67 -70.61 -9.67
N ARG A 349 32.93 -70.36 -10.02
CA ARG A 349 33.68 -71.04 -11.08
C ARG A 349 34.57 -72.16 -10.56
N ARG A 350 34.61 -72.43 -9.29
CA ARG A 350 35.21 -73.64 -8.65
C ARG A 350 34.16 -74.68 -8.35
#